data_ad6a71a302075aba9c4bdc26cc84a785
#
_entry.id   ad6a71a302075aba9c4bdc26cc84a785
#
_cell.length_a   1.000
_cell.length_b   1.000
_cell.length_c   1.000
_cell.angle_alpha   90.00
_cell.angle_beta   90.00
_cell.angle_gamma   90.00
#
_symmetry.space_group_name_H-M   'P 1'
#
loop_
_entity.id
_entity.type
_entity.pdbx_description
1 polymer ?
#
loop_
_entity_poly.entity_id
_entity_poly.type
_entity_poly.pdbx_seq_one_letter_code
_entity_poly.pdbx_strand_id
1 'polypeptide(L)'
;MLAAAAVPGAMAATATPAATHPGEPSVTGELPSPPKPPTDRPGLPAGYQTPTSLVQKLAGAAQTTAVTTPSQAKTWGASGSSTTLVLYDTTNTYGWLGELYAIGAGNLATHFGKVTAEPVVDYVAGQVNDYTTTIYLGSTYNEPVPTSFLNDVQTTTKPVIWAGDNVWQLTGTEGSAADTAFESKYGWDPSSSYFDTADSIGSVTYKSASFTRSLNNAAGILAPHITSSSSVNVLASANCATTCNEIAQTTGSSFPWAISSSNLMYVGEIPFSYISQTDRYVAFSDLLFDDLAPNATPSHLALVRLEDISPESSPTNLTAMAAYLKSQNVPFSMAVIPQYTDPNGYYNNGTPVSESLIQAPALVSALKTAVSDGGTIVQHGYTHQYSNVDNPFTGVTGDDFEFYRAQCSTTATAPYTFQAPCQNSDYVIEEGPLPGDSQLGAFTRVLTGRTLFTLAGLPAPTIWTTPHYAASAADYAGIDQTYSTRYEQELFFGGQLTGGAINYSHVFGQFFPYEVHDLYGTTIIPENLGDYEPTEQNNNPPRTAADIENEAQLNMSVTQGVASFFVHPDDDPLSVLQDIVPKLKSEGYTFVSPQTFVSDNG
;
A
#
# COMPACT_ATOMS: atom_id res chain seq x y z
N MET A 1 -16.45 -11.62 78.70
CA MET A 1 -15.58 -12.21 77.62
C MET A 1 -16.36 -12.15 76.35
N LEU A 2 -16.17 -11.12 75.50
CA LEU A 2 -16.75 -11.02 74.17
C LEU A 2 -15.73 -11.56 73.21
N ALA A 3 -16.11 -12.58 72.44
CA ALA A 3 -15.35 -13.09 71.33
C ALA A 3 -15.60 -12.20 70.11
N ALA A 4 -14.54 -11.58 69.57
CA ALA A 4 -14.60 -10.85 68.31
C ALA A 4 -14.58 -11.86 67.16
N ALA A 5 -15.63 -11.82 66.31
CA ALA A 5 -15.68 -12.56 65.09
C ALA A 5 -14.79 -11.85 64.04
N ALA A 6 -13.83 -12.58 63.48
CA ALA A 6 -13.01 -12.13 62.39
C ALA A 6 -13.84 -12.13 61.09
N VAL A 7 -13.86 -10.99 60.38
CA VAL A 7 -14.39 -10.83 59.04
C VAL A 7 -13.38 -11.47 58.07
N PRO A 8 -13.81 -12.37 57.13
CA PRO A 8 -12.91 -12.84 56.11
C PRO A 8 -12.55 -11.68 55.17
N GLY A 9 -11.25 -11.45 54.98
CA GLY A 9 -10.74 -10.49 54.03
C GLY A 9 -11.18 -10.88 52.62
N ALA A 10 -11.71 -9.92 51.90
CA ALA A 10 -11.93 -10.04 50.46
C ALA A 10 -10.58 -10.35 49.79
N MET A 11 -10.49 -11.50 49.16
CA MET A 11 -9.41 -11.77 48.23
C MET A 11 -9.58 -10.73 47.08
N ALA A 12 -8.55 -9.91 46.91
CA ALA A 12 -8.44 -9.14 45.67
C ALA A 12 -8.48 -10.13 44.52
N ALA A 13 -9.47 -9.99 43.66
CA ALA A 13 -9.45 -10.64 42.37
C ALA A 13 -8.18 -10.13 41.68
N THR A 14 -7.28 -11.03 41.38
CA THR A 14 -6.21 -10.75 40.43
C THR A 14 -6.90 -10.49 39.11
N ALA A 15 -6.82 -9.24 38.64
CA ALA A 15 -7.25 -8.91 37.28
C ALA A 15 -6.51 -9.89 36.34
N THR A 16 -7.27 -10.66 35.62
CA THR A 16 -6.76 -11.41 34.48
C THR A 16 -6.18 -10.35 33.54
N PRO A 17 -4.96 -10.52 33.00
CA PRO A 17 -4.47 -9.59 31.96
C PRO A 17 -5.55 -9.52 30.87
N ALA A 18 -5.90 -8.32 30.43
CA ALA A 18 -6.74 -8.14 29.26
C ALA A 18 -6.09 -8.95 28.14
N ALA A 19 -6.88 -9.77 27.46
CA ALA A 19 -6.40 -10.49 26.30
C ALA A 19 -6.11 -9.42 25.24
N THR A 20 -4.86 -9.37 24.78
CA THR A 20 -4.47 -8.48 23.69
C THR A 20 -5.13 -8.98 22.40
N HIS A 21 -5.81 -8.08 21.70
CA HIS A 21 -6.30 -8.38 20.37
C HIS A 21 -5.11 -8.69 19.45
N PRO A 22 -5.26 -9.64 18.49
CA PRO A 22 -4.25 -9.82 17.47
C PRO A 22 -4.06 -8.51 16.70
N GLY A 23 -2.81 -8.04 16.60
CA GLY A 23 -2.50 -6.82 15.85
C GLY A 23 -2.98 -6.94 14.41
N GLU A 24 -3.48 -5.86 13.83
CA GLU A 24 -3.90 -5.86 12.44
C GLU A 24 -2.71 -6.15 11.51
N PRO A 25 -2.84 -7.11 10.58
CA PRO A 25 -1.78 -7.37 9.63
C PRO A 25 -1.58 -6.15 8.73
N SER A 26 -0.36 -5.64 8.71
CA SER A 26 0.02 -4.64 7.71
C SER A 26 -0.15 -5.25 6.31
N VAL A 27 -0.84 -4.55 5.40
CA VAL A 27 -0.99 -4.98 3.99
C VAL A 27 0.33 -4.72 3.24
N THR A 28 1.41 -5.24 3.75
CA THR A 28 2.70 -5.23 3.08
C THR A 28 2.87 -6.57 2.37
N GLY A 29 2.38 -6.63 1.12
CA GLY A 29 2.50 -7.84 0.33
C GLY A 29 3.83 -7.90 -0.40
N GLU A 30 4.68 -8.86 -0.07
CA GLU A 30 5.77 -9.23 -0.98
C GLU A 30 5.16 -10.01 -2.14
N LEU A 31 5.08 -9.38 -3.32
CA LEU A 31 4.73 -10.09 -4.54
C LEU A 31 5.89 -10.99 -4.97
N PRO A 32 5.62 -12.16 -5.57
CA PRO A 32 6.68 -13.00 -6.11
C PRO A 32 7.49 -12.18 -7.11
N SER A 33 8.79 -12.09 -6.89
CA SER A 33 9.69 -11.43 -7.83
C SER A 33 9.74 -12.21 -9.14
N PRO A 34 9.82 -11.52 -10.29
CA PRO A 34 10.12 -12.16 -11.56
C PRO A 34 11.41 -12.99 -11.45
N PRO A 35 11.58 -14.04 -12.26
CA PRO A 35 12.84 -14.77 -12.29
C PRO A 35 13.98 -13.83 -12.61
N LYS A 36 15.15 -14.10 -12.01
CA LYS A 36 16.38 -13.35 -12.34
C LYS A 36 16.56 -13.31 -13.85
N PRO A 37 16.95 -12.15 -14.39
CA PRO A 37 17.30 -12.06 -15.80
C PRO A 37 18.39 -13.05 -16.18
N PRO A 38 18.43 -13.48 -17.44
CA PRO A 38 19.53 -14.30 -17.93
C PRO A 38 20.90 -13.63 -17.70
N THR A 39 21.93 -14.43 -17.47
CA THR A 39 23.30 -13.95 -17.23
C THR A 39 23.95 -13.27 -18.45
N ASP A 40 23.31 -13.32 -19.58
CA ASP A 40 23.72 -12.70 -20.85
C ASP A 40 23.04 -11.36 -21.13
N ARG A 41 22.60 -10.64 -20.10
CA ARG A 41 21.99 -9.30 -20.19
C ARG A 41 23.02 -8.18 -20.40
N PRO A 42 22.55 -6.99 -20.88
CA PRO A 42 23.36 -5.78 -20.99
C PRO A 42 24.04 -5.41 -19.66
N GLY A 43 25.23 -4.88 -19.76
CA GLY A 43 26.00 -4.44 -18.59
C GLY A 43 26.73 -5.55 -17.84
N LEU A 44 26.55 -6.81 -18.20
CA LEU A 44 27.37 -7.88 -17.66
C LEU A 44 28.75 -7.95 -18.33
N PRO A 45 29.79 -8.37 -17.58
CA PRO A 45 31.16 -8.39 -18.11
C PRO A 45 31.31 -9.30 -19.34
N ALA A 46 32.30 -9.01 -20.16
CA ALA A 46 32.87 -9.73 -21.28
C ALA A 46 32.03 -10.87 -21.91
N GLY A 47 31.40 -10.61 -23.03
CA GLY A 47 30.61 -11.59 -23.78
C GLY A 47 29.13 -11.28 -23.84
N TYR A 48 28.69 -10.22 -23.14
CA TYR A 48 27.34 -9.74 -23.22
C TYR A 48 27.01 -9.28 -24.65
N GLN A 49 25.93 -9.82 -25.20
CA GLN A 49 25.36 -9.33 -26.44
C GLN A 49 24.01 -8.73 -26.15
N THR A 50 23.82 -7.49 -26.57
CA THR A 50 22.52 -6.84 -26.45
C THR A 50 21.47 -7.74 -27.11
N PRO A 51 20.30 -7.95 -26.50
CA PRO A 51 19.22 -8.71 -27.11
C PRO A 51 18.61 -8.00 -28.32
N THR A 52 19.22 -6.93 -28.81
CA THR A 52 18.69 -6.07 -29.87
C THR A 52 18.31 -6.82 -31.13
N SER A 53 19.08 -7.83 -31.52
CA SER A 53 18.73 -8.64 -32.68
C SER A 53 17.48 -9.53 -32.44
N LEU A 54 17.28 -9.97 -31.21
CA LEU A 54 16.10 -10.73 -30.81
C LEU A 54 14.89 -9.78 -30.65
N VAL A 55 15.10 -8.64 -30.01
CA VAL A 55 14.11 -7.59 -29.81
C VAL A 55 13.62 -7.03 -31.15
N GLN A 56 14.52 -6.72 -32.09
CA GLN A 56 14.13 -6.29 -33.42
C GLN A 56 13.34 -7.35 -34.18
N LYS A 57 13.64 -8.63 -33.98
CA LYS A 57 12.85 -9.73 -34.55
C LYS A 57 11.47 -9.84 -33.92
N LEU A 58 11.37 -9.67 -32.61
CA LEU A 58 10.10 -9.71 -31.89
C LEU A 58 9.24 -8.48 -32.22
N ALA A 59 9.83 -7.28 -32.25
CA ALA A 59 9.14 -6.05 -32.68
C ALA A 59 8.66 -6.15 -34.15
N GLY A 60 9.46 -6.72 -35.04
CA GLY A 60 9.06 -6.98 -36.43
C GLY A 60 7.92 -7.99 -36.55
N ALA A 61 7.84 -8.97 -35.64
CA ALA A 61 6.74 -9.94 -35.60
C ALA A 61 5.45 -9.33 -35.04
N ALA A 62 5.55 -8.42 -34.08
CA ALA A 62 4.40 -7.73 -33.52
C ALA A 62 3.71 -6.77 -34.51
N GLN A 63 4.47 -6.22 -35.47
CA GLN A 63 3.91 -5.32 -36.49
C GLN A 63 2.97 -6.02 -37.50
N THR A 64 2.92 -7.34 -37.53
CA THR A 64 2.07 -8.09 -38.50
C THR A 64 0.65 -8.36 -38.01
N THR A 65 0.34 -8.04 -36.77
CA THR A 65 -1.02 -8.11 -36.25
C THR A 65 -1.45 -6.70 -35.80
N ALA A 66 -2.02 -5.94 -36.74
CA ALA A 66 -2.83 -4.79 -36.40
C ALA A 66 -4.03 -5.32 -35.57
N VAL A 67 -3.91 -5.30 -34.27
CA VAL A 67 -5.03 -5.58 -33.37
C VAL A 67 -5.97 -4.39 -33.46
N THR A 68 -7.05 -4.57 -34.21
CA THR A 68 -8.13 -3.59 -34.38
C THR A 68 -9.15 -3.65 -33.25
N THR A 69 -8.76 -4.05 -32.05
CA THR A 69 -9.65 -4.09 -30.90
C THR A 69 -9.03 -3.27 -29.77
N PRO A 70 -9.45 -2.01 -29.58
CA PRO A 70 -9.12 -1.29 -28.35
C PRO A 70 -10.06 -1.85 -27.28
N SER A 71 -9.61 -2.72 -26.40
CA SER A 71 -10.61 -3.24 -25.50
C SER A 71 -10.19 -3.67 -24.11
N GLN A 72 -8.99 -3.39 -23.67
CA GLN A 72 -8.65 -3.69 -22.27
C GLN A 72 -8.14 -2.48 -21.49
N ALA A 73 -8.23 -1.29 -22.05
CA ALA A 73 -7.93 -0.07 -21.31
C ALA A 73 -8.98 0.16 -20.24
N LYS A 74 -8.56 0.22 -18.97
CA LYS A 74 -9.41 0.58 -17.85
C LYS A 74 -9.05 1.98 -17.35
N THR A 75 -10.07 2.82 -17.14
CA THR A 75 -9.90 4.19 -16.64
C THR A 75 -10.56 4.34 -15.27
N TRP A 76 -9.85 4.98 -14.33
CA TRP A 76 -10.36 5.29 -12.99
C TRP A 76 -9.75 6.59 -12.46
N GLY A 77 -10.07 6.94 -11.21
CA GLY A 77 -9.64 8.19 -10.60
C GLY A 77 -10.58 9.35 -10.84
N ALA A 78 -10.46 10.40 -10.03
CA ALA A 78 -11.24 11.62 -10.14
C ALA A 78 -10.71 12.52 -11.27
N SER A 79 -11.50 13.53 -11.64
CA SER A 79 -11.02 14.57 -12.55
C SER A 79 -10.01 15.46 -11.82
N GLY A 80 -8.82 15.62 -12.37
CA GLY A 80 -7.74 16.42 -11.81
C GLY A 80 -7.02 17.23 -12.89
N SER A 81 -5.87 17.77 -12.53
CA SER A 81 -5.04 18.58 -13.43
C SER A 81 -4.29 17.75 -14.47
N SER A 82 -4.13 16.45 -14.23
CA SER A 82 -3.35 15.54 -15.04
C SER A 82 -4.16 14.33 -15.52
N THR A 83 -3.68 13.73 -16.60
CA THR A 83 -4.14 12.44 -17.10
C THR A 83 -2.94 11.55 -17.31
N THR A 84 -3.00 10.31 -16.83
CA THR A 84 -1.87 9.37 -16.89
C THR A 84 -2.24 8.15 -17.71
N LEU A 85 -1.36 7.76 -18.63
CA LEU A 85 -1.39 6.46 -19.29
C LEU A 85 -0.42 5.53 -18.56
N VAL A 86 -0.90 4.37 -18.12
CA VAL A 86 -0.07 3.31 -17.53
C VAL A 86 -0.03 2.13 -18.48
N LEU A 87 1.15 1.86 -19.01
CA LEU A 87 1.42 0.72 -19.89
C LEU A 87 2.15 -0.38 -19.11
N TYR A 88 1.73 -1.63 -19.26
CA TYR A 88 2.30 -2.74 -18.51
C TYR A 88 2.51 -4.00 -19.36
N ASP A 89 3.46 -4.83 -18.92
CA ASP A 89 3.79 -6.09 -19.58
C ASP A 89 2.79 -7.18 -19.20
N THR A 90 2.57 -8.11 -20.14
CA THR A 90 1.59 -9.20 -19.95
C THR A 90 2.09 -10.57 -20.36
N THR A 91 3.30 -10.67 -20.91
CA THR A 91 3.82 -11.94 -21.42
C THR A 91 4.53 -12.78 -20.35
N ASN A 92 4.79 -14.04 -20.67
CA ASN A 92 5.50 -15.02 -19.85
C ASN A 92 4.79 -15.43 -18.55
N THR A 93 5.48 -16.24 -17.74
CA THR A 93 4.94 -16.85 -16.51
C THR A 93 4.50 -15.82 -15.47
N TYR A 94 5.15 -14.66 -15.44
CA TYR A 94 4.89 -13.58 -14.49
C TYR A 94 4.19 -12.36 -15.11
N GLY A 95 3.62 -12.50 -16.32
CA GLY A 95 2.87 -11.39 -16.96
C GLY A 95 1.70 -10.85 -16.12
N TRP A 96 1.14 -11.67 -15.23
CA TRP A 96 0.10 -11.23 -14.30
C TRP A 96 0.60 -10.19 -13.27
N LEU A 97 1.90 -10.15 -12.95
CA LEU A 97 2.47 -9.12 -12.08
C LEU A 97 2.39 -7.73 -12.72
N GLY A 98 2.51 -7.65 -14.05
CA GLY A 98 2.38 -6.37 -14.77
C GLY A 98 1.04 -5.70 -14.51
N GLU A 99 -0.06 -6.47 -14.48
CA GLU A 99 -1.39 -5.97 -14.12
C GLU A 99 -1.43 -5.40 -12.70
N LEU A 100 -0.90 -6.13 -11.71
CA LEU A 100 -0.89 -5.68 -10.32
C LEU A 100 0.01 -4.44 -10.11
N TYR A 101 1.17 -4.41 -10.77
CA TYR A 101 2.03 -3.23 -10.73
C TYR A 101 1.38 -2.01 -11.39
N ALA A 102 0.61 -2.24 -12.47
CA ALA A 102 -0.16 -1.18 -13.11
C ALA A 102 -1.27 -0.63 -12.22
N ILE A 103 -1.93 -1.49 -11.43
CA ILE A 103 -2.88 -1.04 -10.40
C ILE A 103 -2.15 -0.17 -9.38
N GLY A 104 -1.03 -0.65 -8.85
CA GLY A 104 -0.25 0.08 -7.85
C GLY A 104 0.21 1.46 -8.34
N ALA A 105 0.81 1.53 -9.52
CA ALA A 105 1.25 2.80 -10.12
C ALA A 105 0.07 3.70 -10.47
N GLY A 106 -1.00 3.11 -11.00
CA GLY A 106 -2.20 3.84 -11.37
C GLY A 106 -2.90 4.46 -10.17
N ASN A 107 -3.07 3.71 -9.08
CA ASN A 107 -3.66 4.24 -7.84
C ASN A 107 -2.86 5.45 -7.33
N LEU A 108 -1.52 5.37 -7.28
CA LEU A 108 -0.69 6.53 -6.92
C LEU A 108 -0.91 7.72 -7.86
N ALA A 109 -0.98 7.46 -9.17
CA ALA A 109 -1.17 8.51 -10.17
C ALA A 109 -2.56 9.17 -10.12
N THR A 110 -3.57 8.52 -9.51
CA THR A 110 -4.90 9.12 -9.34
C THR A 110 -4.93 10.32 -8.40
N HIS A 111 -3.92 10.50 -7.57
CA HIS A 111 -3.71 11.73 -6.79
C HIS A 111 -3.69 12.98 -7.69
N PHE A 112 -3.22 12.85 -8.90
CA PHE A 112 -3.05 13.95 -9.86
C PHE A 112 -4.21 14.04 -10.85
N GLY A 113 -5.05 13.03 -10.97
CA GLY A 113 -6.18 13.00 -11.88
C GLY A 113 -6.49 11.61 -12.43
N LYS A 114 -7.11 11.56 -13.60
CA LYS A 114 -7.54 10.29 -14.20
C LYS A 114 -6.38 9.47 -14.73
N VAL A 115 -6.49 8.17 -14.52
CA VAL A 115 -5.55 7.16 -15.02
C VAL A 115 -6.25 6.25 -16.03
N THR A 116 -5.54 5.90 -17.09
CA THR A 116 -5.92 4.82 -18.01
C THR A 116 -4.77 3.81 -18.04
N ALA A 117 -5.05 2.55 -17.75
CA ALA A 117 -4.06 1.47 -17.83
C ALA A 117 -4.43 0.47 -18.92
N GLU A 118 -3.42 0.00 -19.66
CA GLU A 118 -3.58 -1.03 -20.69
C GLU A 118 -2.27 -1.81 -20.91
N PRO A 119 -2.34 -3.05 -21.42
CA PRO A 119 -1.15 -3.78 -21.85
C PRO A 119 -0.34 -2.98 -22.87
N VAL A 120 0.98 -2.97 -22.75
CA VAL A 120 1.85 -2.23 -23.68
C VAL A 120 1.69 -2.70 -25.13
N VAL A 121 1.34 -3.96 -25.33
CA VAL A 121 1.11 -4.54 -26.66
C VAL A 121 -0.11 -3.95 -27.40
N ASP A 122 -1.02 -3.33 -26.66
CA ASP A 122 -2.24 -2.69 -27.21
C ASP A 122 -2.01 -1.20 -27.53
N TYR A 123 -0.82 -0.67 -27.29
CA TYR A 123 -0.47 0.74 -27.50
C TYR A 123 -0.72 1.20 -28.95
N VAL A 124 -1.40 2.32 -29.11
CA VAL A 124 -1.68 2.95 -30.41
C VAL A 124 -0.72 4.11 -30.67
N ALA A 125 -0.16 4.19 -31.88
CA ALA A 125 0.78 5.23 -32.28
C ALA A 125 0.23 6.65 -31.98
N GLY A 126 1.04 7.46 -31.32
CA GLY A 126 0.70 8.84 -30.93
C GLY A 126 -0.02 8.97 -29.58
N GLN A 127 -0.46 7.89 -28.99
CA GLN A 127 -1.28 7.88 -27.76
C GLN A 127 -0.63 8.60 -26.58
N VAL A 128 0.69 8.57 -26.43
CA VAL A 128 1.42 9.34 -25.39
C VAL A 128 1.08 10.83 -25.41
N ASN A 129 0.66 11.38 -26.55
CA ASN A 129 0.36 12.81 -26.68
C ASN A 129 -1.03 13.18 -26.16
N ASP A 130 -1.90 12.20 -25.93
CA ASP A 130 -3.26 12.40 -25.42
C ASP A 130 -3.27 12.49 -23.88
N TYR A 131 -2.15 12.19 -23.23
CA TYR A 131 -1.99 12.20 -21.77
C TYR A 131 -0.99 13.26 -21.31
N THR A 132 -1.07 13.62 -20.04
CA THR A 132 -0.09 14.51 -19.42
C THR A 132 1.25 13.78 -19.28
N THR A 133 1.22 12.54 -18.82
CA THR A 133 2.39 11.68 -18.57
C THR A 133 2.05 10.24 -18.94
N THR A 134 3.04 9.49 -19.42
CA THR A 134 2.94 8.04 -19.62
C THR A 134 3.90 7.33 -18.69
N ILE A 135 3.42 6.30 -17.97
CA ILE A 135 4.22 5.40 -17.13
C ILE A 135 4.28 4.06 -17.84
N TYR A 136 5.47 3.55 -18.12
CA TYR A 136 5.66 2.18 -18.59
C TYR A 136 6.34 1.34 -17.52
N LEU A 137 5.76 0.17 -17.23
CA LEU A 137 6.23 -0.78 -16.23
C LEU A 137 6.77 -2.03 -16.94
N GLY A 138 8.08 -2.04 -17.18
CA GLY A 138 8.80 -3.16 -17.78
C GLY A 138 9.04 -4.26 -16.75
N SER A 139 8.02 -5.06 -16.45
CA SER A 139 8.07 -6.13 -15.45
C SER A 139 8.50 -7.48 -16.02
N THR A 140 8.49 -7.62 -17.33
CA THR A 140 8.85 -8.86 -18.03
C THR A 140 10.05 -8.61 -18.95
N TYR A 141 11.13 -9.32 -18.68
CA TYR A 141 12.33 -9.25 -19.53
C TYR A 141 12.02 -9.66 -20.97
N ASN A 142 12.42 -8.82 -21.93
CA ASN A 142 12.13 -8.98 -23.36
C ASN A 142 10.63 -9.00 -23.73
N GLU A 143 9.79 -8.28 -23.02
CA GLU A 143 8.45 -7.96 -23.51
C GLU A 143 8.56 -7.35 -24.93
N PRO A 144 7.73 -7.78 -25.90
CA PRO A 144 7.75 -7.18 -27.23
C PRO A 144 7.08 -5.80 -27.21
N VAL A 145 7.88 -4.78 -26.89
CA VAL A 145 7.39 -3.38 -26.83
C VAL A 145 7.11 -2.89 -28.25
N PRO A 146 5.91 -2.35 -28.57
CA PRO A 146 5.57 -1.87 -29.90
C PRO A 146 6.53 -0.78 -30.39
N THR A 147 7.01 -0.91 -31.63
CA THR A 147 7.91 0.07 -32.25
C THR A 147 7.28 1.48 -32.29
N SER A 148 5.96 1.57 -32.40
CA SER A 148 5.23 2.84 -32.31
C SER A 148 5.48 3.53 -30.96
N PHE A 149 5.39 2.79 -29.83
CA PHE A 149 5.67 3.33 -28.51
C PHE A 149 7.13 3.76 -28.38
N LEU A 150 8.08 2.90 -28.80
CA LEU A 150 9.51 3.23 -28.77
C LEU A 150 9.84 4.51 -29.54
N ASN A 151 9.21 4.72 -30.71
CA ASN A 151 9.37 5.93 -31.50
C ASN A 151 8.70 7.15 -30.83
N ASP A 152 7.52 6.97 -30.27
CA ASP A 152 6.77 8.04 -29.63
C ASP A 152 7.49 8.53 -28.38
N VAL A 153 8.07 7.66 -27.56
CA VAL A 153 8.91 8.04 -26.40
C VAL A 153 10.05 8.98 -26.83
N GLN A 154 10.70 8.69 -27.96
CA GLN A 154 11.82 9.48 -28.44
C GLN A 154 11.42 10.78 -29.12
N THR A 155 10.19 10.91 -29.58
CA THR A 155 9.73 12.07 -30.36
C THR A 155 8.76 12.99 -29.62
N THR A 156 8.04 12.47 -28.61
CA THR A 156 7.13 13.26 -27.79
C THR A 156 7.87 14.29 -26.94
N THR A 157 7.18 15.36 -26.59
CA THR A 157 7.60 16.32 -25.55
C THR A 157 6.90 16.07 -24.21
N LYS A 158 6.00 15.09 -24.17
CA LYS A 158 5.32 14.70 -22.93
C LYS A 158 6.25 13.87 -22.05
N PRO A 159 6.18 14.03 -20.73
CA PRO A 159 6.94 13.19 -19.82
C PRO A 159 6.61 11.70 -19.98
N VAL A 160 7.64 10.89 -19.90
CA VAL A 160 7.54 9.43 -19.86
C VAL A 160 8.35 8.92 -18.68
N ILE A 161 7.72 8.14 -17.81
CA ILE A 161 8.38 7.42 -16.72
C ILE A 161 8.51 5.96 -17.14
N TRP A 162 9.74 5.49 -17.21
CA TRP A 162 10.07 4.11 -17.55
C TRP A 162 10.66 3.41 -16.33
N ALA A 163 10.00 2.39 -15.79
CA ALA A 163 10.48 1.62 -14.66
C ALA A 163 10.78 0.18 -15.06
N GLY A 164 11.96 -0.30 -14.70
CA GLY A 164 12.38 -1.69 -14.89
C GLY A 164 12.95 -1.99 -16.27
N ASP A 165 12.55 -3.15 -16.79
CA ASP A 165 13.14 -3.77 -17.98
C ASP A 165 12.78 -3.09 -19.30
N ASN A 166 13.36 -3.62 -20.38
CA ASN A 166 13.08 -3.30 -21.77
C ASN A 166 13.56 -1.94 -22.28
N VAL A 167 14.15 -1.09 -21.45
CA VAL A 167 14.60 0.26 -21.84
C VAL A 167 15.67 0.23 -22.95
N TRP A 168 16.47 -0.84 -23.04
CA TRP A 168 17.43 -1.06 -24.13
C TRP A 168 16.79 -1.14 -25.51
N GLN A 169 15.46 -1.40 -25.60
CA GLN A 169 14.75 -1.40 -26.88
C GLN A 169 14.67 0.00 -27.51
N LEU A 170 14.86 1.06 -26.73
CA LEU A 170 14.92 2.44 -27.24
C LEU A 170 16.21 2.72 -28.05
N THR A 171 17.31 2.03 -27.73
CA THR A 171 18.62 2.29 -28.35
C THR A 171 18.88 1.47 -29.60
N GLY A 172 18.28 0.32 -29.71
CA GLY A 172 18.64 -0.61 -30.76
C GLY A 172 19.97 -1.33 -30.47
N THR A 173 20.81 -1.58 -31.47
CA THR A 173 22.12 -2.24 -31.32
C THR A 173 23.15 -1.23 -30.82
N GLU A 174 23.93 -1.61 -29.82
CA GLU A 174 25.06 -0.81 -29.31
C GLU A 174 25.97 -0.33 -30.45
N GLY A 175 26.30 0.97 -30.44
CA GLY A 175 27.08 1.63 -31.47
C GLY A 175 26.34 1.88 -32.78
N SER A 176 25.05 1.60 -32.86
CA SER A 176 24.22 1.94 -34.03
C SER A 176 23.94 3.45 -34.11
N ALA A 177 23.40 3.89 -35.24
CA ALA A 177 22.96 5.28 -35.38
C ALA A 177 21.81 5.63 -34.42
N ALA A 178 20.93 4.67 -34.09
CA ALA A 178 19.83 4.87 -33.15
C ALA A 178 20.37 5.01 -31.71
N ASP A 179 21.31 4.17 -31.32
CA ASP A 179 21.98 4.21 -30.05
C ASP A 179 22.73 5.54 -29.85
N THR A 180 23.56 5.92 -30.82
CA THR A 180 24.25 7.21 -30.81
C THR A 180 23.29 8.40 -30.73
N ALA A 181 22.12 8.33 -31.39
CA ALA A 181 21.11 9.37 -31.33
C ALA A 181 20.43 9.43 -29.96
N PHE A 182 20.16 8.29 -29.34
CA PHE A 182 19.61 8.22 -27.99
C PHE A 182 20.60 8.83 -26.97
N GLU A 183 21.85 8.37 -26.96
CA GLU A 183 22.87 8.92 -26.06
C GLU A 183 23.07 10.44 -26.25
N SER A 184 23.08 10.90 -27.48
CA SER A 184 23.19 12.34 -27.78
C SER A 184 22.02 13.14 -27.23
N LYS A 185 20.80 12.58 -27.22
CA LYS A 185 19.58 13.23 -26.70
C LYS A 185 19.50 13.16 -25.19
N TYR A 186 19.72 11.96 -24.64
CA TYR A 186 19.42 11.66 -23.24
C TYR A 186 20.67 11.65 -22.34
N GLY A 187 21.88 11.51 -22.89
CA GLY A 187 23.14 11.58 -22.14
C GLY A 187 23.44 10.34 -21.29
N TRP A 188 22.84 9.20 -21.61
CA TRP A 188 23.07 7.93 -20.95
C TRP A 188 22.78 6.76 -21.90
N ASP A 189 23.37 5.60 -21.58
CA ASP A 189 23.23 4.37 -22.35
C ASP A 189 22.53 3.30 -21.50
N PRO A 190 21.32 2.85 -21.85
CA PRO A 190 20.59 1.81 -21.13
C PRO A 190 21.07 0.40 -21.44
N SER A 191 21.91 0.21 -22.47
CA SER A 191 22.32 -1.11 -22.95
C SER A 191 23.62 -1.61 -22.32
N SER A 192 24.39 -0.74 -21.65
CA SER A 192 25.75 -1.06 -21.22
C SER A 192 25.91 -1.35 -19.73
N SER A 193 24.88 -1.20 -18.92
CA SER A 193 24.97 -1.38 -17.47
C SER A 193 23.84 -2.20 -16.90
N TYR A 194 24.18 -3.16 -16.04
CA TYR A 194 23.23 -3.98 -15.30
C TYR A 194 23.85 -4.44 -13.99
N PHE A 195 23.09 -4.41 -12.92
CA PHE A 195 23.49 -4.90 -11.62
C PHE A 195 22.48 -5.96 -11.14
N ASP A 196 22.95 -7.21 -11.04
CA ASP A 196 22.11 -8.40 -10.75
C ASP A 196 22.39 -8.98 -9.36
N THR A 197 22.96 -8.28 -8.46
CA THR A 197 23.15 -8.78 -7.11
C THR A 197 22.23 -8.03 -6.16
N ALA A 198 20.95 -8.41 -6.17
CA ALA A 198 19.92 -7.85 -5.31
C ALA A 198 20.33 -7.84 -3.83
N ASP A 199 21.01 -8.90 -3.39
CA ASP A 199 21.55 -9.05 -2.04
C ASP A 199 22.60 -7.98 -1.66
N SER A 200 23.18 -7.30 -2.63
CA SER A 200 24.16 -6.25 -2.40
C SER A 200 23.57 -4.85 -2.27
N ILE A 201 22.28 -4.68 -2.56
CA ILE A 201 21.59 -3.40 -2.52
C ILE A 201 20.56 -3.41 -1.38
N GLY A 202 20.89 -2.75 -0.29
CA GLY A 202 20.04 -2.72 0.90
C GLY A 202 19.19 -1.47 1.06
N SER A 203 19.48 -0.41 0.31
CA SER A 203 18.76 0.86 0.42
C SER A 203 18.84 1.72 -0.84
N VAL A 204 17.91 2.69 -0.91
CA VAL A 204 17.89 3.76 -1.90
C VAL A 204 17.92 5.10 -1.16
N THR A 205 18.79 5.99 -1.55
CA THR A 205 18.84 7.37 -1.04
C THR A 205 18.08 8.30 -1.97
N TYR A 206 17.09 9.00 -1.41
CA TYR A 206 16.29 10.00 -2.09
C TYR A 206 16.08 11.23 -1.20
N LYS A 207 16.28 12.45 -1.70
CA LYS A 207 16.17 13.71 -0.93
C LYS A 207 16.89 13.66 0.43
N SER A 208 18.05 13.00 0.49
CA SER A 208 18.85 12.75 1.70
C SER A 208 18.25 11.77 2.71
N ALA A 209 17.08 11.20 2.47
CA ALA A 209 16.50 10.09 3.23
C ALA A 209 16.99 8.74 2.68
N SER A 210 17.11 7.75 3.56
CA SER A 210 17.52 6.40 3.19
C SER A 210 16.32 5.46 3.33
N PHE A 211 15.84 4.92 2.21
CA PHE A 211 14.74 3.99 2.13
C PHE A 211 15.27 2.56 2.04
N THR A 212 14.59 1.63 2.67
CA THR A 212 14.95 0.21 2.60
C THR A 212 14.72 -0.34 1.19
N ARG A 213 15.41 -1.43 0.88
CA ARG A 213 15.12 -2.31 -0.25
C ARG A 213 15.21 -3.73 0.26
N SER A 214 14.14 -4.51 0.12
CA SER A 214 14.15 -5.89 0.57
C SER A 214 15.22 -6.70 -0.13
N LEU A 215 16.11 -7.31 0.65
CA LEU A 215 17.16 -8.21 0.15
C LEU A 215 16.60 -9.56 -0.34
N ASN A 216 15.35 -9.88 0.00
CA ASN A 216 14.66 -11.08 -0.48
C ASN A 216 14.18 -10.91 -1.92
N ASN A 217 14.10 -9.68 -2.42
CA ASN A 217 13.76 -9.41 -3.80
C ASN A 217 14.96 -9.72 -4.70
N ALA A 218 14.87 -10.80 -5.44
CA ALA A 218 15.93 -11.29 -6.32
C ALA A 218 15.99 -10.58 -7.68
N ALA A 219 15.10 -9.61 -7.96
CA ALA A 219 15.15 -8.84 -9.19
C ALA A 219 16.37 -7.91 -9.20
N GLY A 220 17.10 -7.89 -10.29
CA GLY A 220 18.25 -7.00 -10.47
C GLY A 220 17.83 -5.56 -10.77
N ILE A 221 18.80 -4.65 -10.73
CA ILE A 221 18.63 -3.24 -11.12
C ILE A 221 19.39 -3.01 -12.41
N LEU A 222 18.72 -2.51 -13.43
CA LEU A 222 19.40 -2.04 -14.64
C LEU A 222 19.90 -0.61 -14.37
N ALA A 223 21.16 -0.51 -13.99
CA ALA A 223 21.80 0.77 -13.65
C ALA A 223 22.03 1.60 -14.93
N PRO A 224 21.52 2.83 -15.01
CA PRO A 224 21.76 3.69 -16.17
C PRO A 224 23.24 4.09 -16.24
N HIS A 225 23.87 3.86 -17.39
CA HIS A 225 25.24 4.29 -17.65
C HIS A 225 25.24 5.73 -18.18
N ILE A 226 25.61 6.68 -17.32
CA ILE A 226 25.62 8.11 -17.66
C ILE A 226 26.84 8.43 -18.52
N THR A 227 26.62 8.84 -19.77
CA THR A 227 27.65 9.26 -20.72
C THR A 227 27.86 10.78 -20.74
N SER A 228 26.86 11.56 -20.28
CA SER A 228 26.92 13.02 -20.17
C SER A 228 26.24 13.53 -18.91
N SER A 229 27.01 13.80 -17.88
CA SER A 229 26.48 14.30 -16.60
C SER A 229 25.81 15.69 -16.68
N SER A 230 26.04 16.43 -17.76
CA SER A 230 25.35 17.71 -17.98
C SER A 230 23.92 17.57 -18.54
N SER A 231 23.56 16.39 -19.02
CA SER A 231 22.25 16.09 -19.63
C SER A 231 21.38 15.23 -18.73
N VAL A 232 21.90 14.70 -17.63
CA VAL A 232 21.23 13.76 -16.74
C VAL A 232 21.18 14.30 -15.32
N ASN A 233 20.00 14.30 -14.70
CA ASN A 233 19.82 14.51 -13.28
C ASN A 233 19.69 13.16 -12.58
N VAL A 234 20.52 12.88 -11.59
CA VAL A 234 20.35 11.73 -10.70
C VAL A 234 19.34 12.13 -9.63
N LEU A 235 18.19 11.47 -9.63
CA LEU A 235 17.07 11.74 -8.71
C LEU A 235 17.22 10.94 -7.42
N ALA A 236 17.63 9.67 -7.54
CA ALA A 236 17.84 8.78 -6.41
C ALA A 236 19.00 7.82 -6.70
N SER A 237 19.65 7.33 -5.64
CA SER A 237 20.81 6.43 -5.73
C SER A 237 20.56 5.13 -4.97
N ALA A 238 20.85 4.00 -5.60
CA ALA A 238 20.92 2.69 -4.95
C ALA A 238 22.26 2.56 -4.20
N ASN A 239 22.22 2.05 -2.96
CA ASN A 239 23.41 1.92 -2.13
C ASN A 239 23.80 0.44 -2.01
N CYS A 240 25.04 0.13 -2.41
CA CYS A 240 25.60 -1.20 -2.26
C CYS A 240 25.98 -1.46 -0.80
N ALA A 241 25.68 -2.66 -0.30
CA ALA A 241 26.04 -3.07 1.06
C ALA A 241 27.57 -3.08 1.27
N THR A 242 28.34 -3.31 0.19
CA THR A 242 29.82 -3.22 0.17
C THR A 242 30.24 -2.27 -0.95
N THR A 243 30.87 -2.75 -2.01
CA THR A 243 31.30 -1.95 -3.15
C THR A 243 30.53 -2.39 -4.38
N CYS A 244 30.06 -1.44 -5.19
CA CYS A 244 29.39 -1.71 -6.47
C CYS A 244 30.43 -2.14 -7.54
N ASN A 245 31.03 -3.32 -7.40
CA ASN A 245 32.09 -3.79 -8.29
C ASN A 245 31.59 -4.44 -9.58
N GLU A 246 30.31 -4.81 -9.60
CA GLU A 246 29.75 -5.63 -10.68
C GLU A 246 29.04 -4.80 -11.75
N ILE A 247 29.02 -3.47 -11.54
CA ILE A 247 28.49 -2.55 -12.53
C ILE A 247 29.63 -2.09 -13.41
N ALA A 248 29.57 -2.41 -14.70
CA ALA A 248 30.53 -1.90 -15.66
C ALA A 248 30.58 -0.36 -15.55
N GLN A 249 31.78 0.21 -15.40
CA GLN A 249 32.04 1.64 -15.38
C GLN A 249 31.67 2.42 -14.09
N THR A 250 31.10 1.79 -13.07
CA THR A 250 30.83 2.42 -11.78
C THR A 250 31.66 1.75 -10.69
N THR A 251 32.54 2.52 -10.04
CA THR A 251 33.26 2.11 -8.84
C THR A 251 32.80 2.99 -7.69
N GLY A 252 32.38 2.41 -6.58
CA GLY A 252 31.92 3.18 -5.43
C GLY A 252 30.95 2.41 -4.57
N SER A 253 30.27 3.12 -3.68
CA SER A 253 29.26 2.55 -2.76
C SER A 253 27.83 2.75 -3.23
N SER A 254 27.61 3.44 -4.34
CA SER A 254 26.28 3.73 -4.88
C SER A 254 26.31 3.95 -6.39
N PHE A 255 25.15 3.80 -7.01
CA PHE A 255 24.91 4.11 -8.42
C PHE A 255 23.51 4.70 -8.61
N PRO A 256 23.22 5.36 -9.75
CA PRO A 256 21.90 5.93 -9.98
C PRO A 256 20.79 4.86 -9.97
N TRP A 257 19.79 5.05 -9.12
CA TRP A 257 18.56 4.23 -9.09
C TRP A 257 17.47 4.83 -9.97
N ALA A 258 17.32 6.15 -9.91
CA ALA A 258 16.42 6.91 -10.76
C ALA A 258 17.13 8.13 -11.34
N ILE A 259 16.87 8.40 -12.62
CA ILE A 259 17.41 9.54 -13.36
C ILE A 259 16.32 10.23 -14.15
N SER A 260 16.49 11.53 -14.42
CA SER A 260 15.69 12.24 -15.43
C SER A 260 16.59 12.87 -16.48
N SER A 261 16.15 12.80 -17.73
CA SER A 261 16.85 13.38 -18.85
C SER A 261 15.87 13.72 -19.97
N SER A 262 15.85 14.97 -20.44
CA SER A 262 14.89 15.45 -21.42
C SER A 262 13.44 15.17 -20.97
N ASN A 263 12.68 14.38 -21.72
CA ASN A 263 11.30 13.97 -21.40
C ASN A 263 11.22 12.58 -20.73
N LEU A 264 12.35 11.95 -20.43
CA LEU A 264 12.39 10.57 -19.94
C LEU A 264 12.91 10.54 -18.49
N MET A 265 12.08 10.07 -17.58
CA MET A 265 12.49 9.59 -16.26
C MET A 265 12.69 8.09 -16.33
N TYR A 266 13.80 7.59 -15.83
CA TYR A 266 14.09 6.16 -15.77
C TYR A 266 14.33 5.71 -14.34
N VAL A 267 13.67 4.63 -13.93
CA VAL A 267 13.86 3.95 -12.65
C VAL A 267 14.36 2.53 -12.92
N GLY A 268 15.50 2.16 -12.37
CA GLY A 268 16.24 0.94 -12.73
C GLY A 268 15.58 -0.39 -12.32
N GLU A 269 14.47 -0.35 -11.61
CA GLU A 269 13.70 -1.53 -11.19
C GLU A 269 12.21 -1.20 -11.05
N ILE A 270 11.38 -2.22 -10.89
CA ILE A 270 9.96 -2.06 -10.52
C ILE A 270 9.87 -1.83 -9.01
N PRO A 271 9.37 -0.67 -8.54
CA PRO A 271 9.32 -0.35 -7.11
C PRO A 271 8.16 -1.01 -6.34
N PHE A 272 7.33 -1.81 -7.02
CA PHE A 272 6.16 -2.49 -6.44
C PHE A 272 6.39 -3.95 -6.08
N SER A 273 7.56 -4.52 -6.38
CA SER A 273 7.87 -5.92 -6.06
C SER A 273 7.93 -6.21 -4.57
N TYR A 274 8.09 -5.20 -3.76
CA TYR A 274 7.98 -5.18 -2.31
C TYR A 274 7.65 -3.76 -1.88
N ILE A 275 6.70 -3.58 -0.98
CA ILE A 275 6.36 -2.29 -0.42
C ILE A 275 6.27 -2.38 1.11
N SER A 276 6.81 -1.38 1.78
CA SER A 276 6.64 -1.13 3.22
C SER A 276 6.77 0.36 3.50
N GLN A 277 6.43 0.77 4.70
CA GLN A 277 6.42 2.16 5.13
C GLN A 277 7.81 2.82 5.05
N THR A 278 8.87 2.01 5.08
CA THR A 278 10.25 2.48 4.96
C THR A 278 10.89 2.19 3.62
N ASP A 279 10.17 1.58 2.68
CA ASP A 279 10.70 1.09 1.41
C ASP A 279 10.81 2.19 0.34
N ARG A 280 11.65 1.95 -0.67
CA ARG A 280 11.83 2.80 -1.85
C ARG A 280 10.56 3.11 -2.64
N TYR A 281 9.47 2.36 -2.40
CA TYR A 281 8.15 2.66 -2.92
C TYR A 281 7.69 4.08 -2.53
N VAL A 282 8.00 4.52 -1.30
CA VAL A 282 7.69 5.88 -0.82
C VAL A 282 8.46 6.92 -1.63
N ALA A 283 9.74 6.67 -1.95
CA ALA A 283 10.52 7.54 -2.82
C ALA A 283 9.94 7.61 -4.24
N PHE A 284 9.51 6.46 -4.80
CA PHE A 284 8.87 6.43 -6.12
C PHE A 284 7.56 7.22 -6.14
N SER A 285 6.78 7.14 -5.07
CA SER A 285 5.51 7.88 -4.97
C SER A 285 5.72 9.39 -5.09
N ASP A 286 6.83 9.91 -4.57
CA ASP A 286 7.17 11.33 -4.71
C ASP A 286 7.77 11.68 -6.08
N LEU A 287 8.48 10.75 -6.72
CA LEU A 287 8.99 10.98 -8.09
C LEU A 287 7.86 11.25 -9.10
N LEU A 288 6.66 10.77 -8.84
CA LEU A 288 5.50 11.07 -9.68
C LEU A 288 5.15 12.56 -9.71
N PHE A 289 5.45 13.31 -8.62
CA PHE A 289 5.21 14.76 -8.59
C PHE A 289 6.07 15.50 -9.62
N ASP A 290 7.28 15.04 -9.91
CA ASP A 290 8.18 15.70 -10.84
C ASP A 290 7.56 15.85 -12.24
N ASP A 291 6.79 14.86 -12.69
CA ASP A 291 6.20 14.82 -14.02
C ASP A 291 4.69 15.11 -14.03
N LEU A 292 3.97 14.81 -12.96
CA LEU A 292 2.51 14.98 -12.89
C LEU A 292 2.08 16.28 -12.23
N ALA A 293 2.86 16.79 -11.27
CA ALA A 293 2.57 18.03 -10.57
C ALA A 293 3.85 18.78 -10.12
N PRO A 294 4.73 19.20 -11.07
CA PRO A 294 6.05 19.78 -10.74
C PRO A 294 5.99 21.10 -9.94
N ASN A 295 4.82 21.72 -9.85
CA ASN A 295 4.59 22.94 -9.09
C ASN A 295 3.70 22.71 -7.85
N ALA A 296 3.51 21.46 -7.42
CA ALA A 296 2.74 21.16 -6.23
C ALA A 296 3.35 21.83 -5.00
N THR A 297 2.50 22.43 -4.18
CA THR A 297 2.94 23.01 -2.91
C THR A 297 3.14 21.90 -1.89
N PRO A 298 4.31 21.79 -1.27
CA PRO A 298 4.50 20.82 -0.20
C PRO A 298 3.51 21.04 0.95
N SER A 299 2.89 19.95 1.39
CA SER A 299 2.03 19.91 2.58
C SER A 299 2.20 18.58 3.31
N HIS A 300 2.18 18.65 4.64
CA HIS A 300 2.34 17.46 5.47
C HIS A 300 1.23 17.43 6.51
N LEU A 301 0.22 16.61 6.24
CA LEU A 301 -0.94 16.43 7.09
C LEU A 301 -0.79 15.17 7.93
N ALA A 302 -1.29 15.21 9.17
CA ALA A 302 -1.32 14.06 10.05
C ALA A 302 -2.76 13.71 10.44
N LEU A 303 -2.99 12.41 10.60
CA LEU A 303 -4.25 11.84 11.08
C LEU A 303 -3.95 10.86 12.24
N VAL A 304 -4.85 10.79 13.19
CA VAL A 304 -4.80 9.80 14.26
C VAL A 304 -6.15 9.14 14.42
N ARG A 305 -6.13 7.81 14.54
CA ARG A 305 -7.33 6.99 14.70
C ARG A 305 -7.26 6.20 16.02
N LEU A 306 -8.37 6.15 16.72
CA LEU A 306 -8.61 5.25 17.83
C LEU A 306 -9.42 4.07 17.27
N GLU A 307 -8.91 2.86 17.40
CA GLU A 307 -9.41 1.71 16.66
C GLU A 307 -10.05 0.65 17.55
N ASP A 308 -10.77 -0.28 16.96
CA ASP A 308 -11.47 -1.42 17.57
C ASP A 308 -12.43 -1.07 18.71
N ILE A 309 -13.04 0.11 18.63
CA ILE A 309 -14.00 0.54 19.64
C ILE A 309 -15.32 -0.20 19.44
N SER A 310 -15.62 -1.14 20.33
CA SER A 310 -16.82 -2.00 20.30
C SER A 310 -17.71 -1.75 21.52
N PRO A 311 -18.95 -2.29 21.59
CA PRO A 311 -19.83 -2.18 22.77
C PRO A 311 -19.21 -2.56 24.10
N GLU A 312 -18.21 -3.45 24.12
CA GLU A 312 -17.50 -3.89 25.34
C GLU A 312 -16.28 -3.02 25.68
N SER A 313 -15.89 -2.08 24.80
CA SER A 313 -14.75 -1.21 25.04
C SER A 313 -14.91 -0.28 26.24
N SER A 314 -13.78 0.06 26.89
CA SER A 314 -13.73 0.90 28.06
C SER A 314 -14.10 2.37 27.78
N PRO A 315 -15.25 2.89 28.26
CA PRO A 315 -15.59 4.29 28.11
C PRO A 315 -14.57 5.23 28.78
N THR A 316 -13.83 4.73 29.77
CA THR A 316 -12.83 5.51 30.52
C THR A 316 -11.58 5.73 29.67
N ASN A 317 -11.07 4.68 29.02
CA ASN A 317 -9.89 4.76 28.18
C ASN A 317 -10.14 5.67 26.99
N LEU A 318 -11.26 5.44 26.28
CA LEU A 318 -11.69 6.31 25.18
C LEU A 318 -11.79 7.78 25.59
N THR A 319 -12.41 8.05 26.73
CA THR A 319 -12.57 9.44 27.22
C THR A 319 -11.21 10.06 27.56
N ALA A 320 -10.29 9.30 28.13
CA ALA A 320 -8.95 9.79 28.46
C ALA A 320 -8.14 10.17 27.23
N MET A 321 -8.14 9.30 26.20
CA MET A 321 -7.45 9.56 24.93
C MET A 321 -8.07 10.75 24.19
N ALA A 322 -9.40 10.79 24.07
CA ALA A 322 -10.11 11.90 23.45
C ALA A 322 -9.83 13.26 24.15
N ALA A 323 -9.86 13.27 25.48
CA ALA A 323 -9.54 14.47 26.25
C ALA A 323 -8.10 14.93 26.05
N TYR A 324 -7.16 14.01 25.96
CA TYR A 324 -5.76 14.34 25.65
C TYR A 324 -5.65 14.97 24.24
N LEU A 325 -6.19 14.31 23.21
CA LEU A 325 -6.14 14.81 21.83
C LEU A 325 -6.79 16.21 21.71
N LYS A 326 -7.94 16.41 22.34
CA LYS A 326 -8.57 17.72 22.45
C LYS A 326 -7.65 18.76 23.11
N SER A 327 -6.98 18.40 24.22
CA SER A 327 -6.05 19.29 24.93
C SER A 327 -4.87 19.72 24.06
N GLN A 328 -4.51 18.88 23.08
CA GLN A 328 -3.47 19.15 22.11
C GLN A 328 -3.98 19.88 20.86
N ASN A 329 -5.28 20.19 20.75
CA ASN A 329 -5.93 20.67 19.52
C ASN A 329 -5.68 19.73 18.34
N VAL A 330 -5.82 18.43 18.54
CA VAL A 330 -5.68 17.37 17.55
C VAL A 330 -7.06 16.80 17.25
N PRO A 331 -7.61 17.04 16.06
CA PRO A 331 -8.75 16.27 15.58
C PRO A 331 -8.36 14.79 15.42
N PHE A 332 -9.31 13.91 15.60
CA PHE A 332 -9.06 12.45 15.53
C PHE A 332 -10.25 11.71 14.96
N SER A 333 -10.06 10.45 14.63
CA SER A 333 -11.12 9.54 14.22
C SER A 333 -11.26 8.38 15.20
N MET A 334 -12.40 7.73 15.15
CA MET A 334 -12.76 6.58 15.99
C MET A 334 -13.34 5.52 15.07
N ALA A 335 -12.61 4.43 14.86
CA ALA A 335 -13.08 3.25 14.14
C ALA A 335 -13.93 2.42 15.09
N VAL A 336 -15.24 2.40 14.84
CA VAL A 336 -16.23 1.86 15.77
C VAL A 336 -16.94 0.66 15.14
N ILE A 337 -16.90 -0.46 15.86
CA ILE A 337 -17.60 -1.70 15.57
C ILE A 337 -18.98 -1.63 16.24
N PRO A 338 -20.09 -1.59 15.48
CA PRO A 338 -21.42 -1.34 16.08
C PRO A 338 -22.05 -2.53 16.79
N GLN A 339 -21.52 -3.74 16.61
CA GLN A 339 -22.03 -4.97 17.22
C GLN A 339 -20.87 -5.82 17.73
N TYR A 340 -20.82 -6.03 19.04
CA TYR A 340 -19.90 -6.99 19.67
C TYR A 340 -20.54 -8.39 19.70
N THR A 341 -19.74 -9.41 19.45
CA THR A 341 -20.12 -10.83 19.51
C THR A 341 -18.97 -11.66 20.05
N ASP A 342 -19.22 -12.40 21.13
CA ASP A 342 -18.37 -13.47 21.66
C ASP A 342 -19.22 -14.74 21.73
N PRO A 343 -19.29 -15.52 20.66
CA PRO A 343 -20.26 -16.61 20.54
C PRO A 343 -19.99 -17.76 21.52
N ASN A 344 -18.78 -17.92 21.95
CA ASN A 344 -18.36 -19.00 22.83
C ASN A 344 -18.04 -18.52 24.26
N GLY A 345 -18.14 -17.22 24.53
CA GLY A 345 -17.73 -16.65 25.81
C GLY A 345 -16.22 -16.74 26.03
N TYR A 346 -15.45 -16.61 24.97
CA TYR A 346 -13.99 -16.75 24.99
C TYR A 346 -13.36 -15.78 26.02
N TYR A 347 -13.79 -14.53 25.99
CA TYR A 347 -13.37 -13.52 26.96
C TYR A 347 -14.33 -13.40 28.18
N ASN A 348 -15.44 -14.15 28.19
CA ASN A 348 -16.46 -14.06 29.23
C ASN A 348 -16.69 -15.41 29.96
N ASN A 349 -15.60 -16.11 30.28
CA ASN A 349 -15.63 -17.36 31.07
C ASN A 349 -16.61 -18.42 30.53
N GLY A 350 -16.70 -18.59 29.22
CA GLY A 350 -17.57 -19.55 28.56
C GLY A 350 -19.05 -19.10 28.44
N THR A 351 -19.36 -17.86 28.78
CA THR A 351 -20.72 -17.31 28.64
C THR A 351 -20.83 -16.46 27.37
N PRO A 352 -21.60 -16.85 26.34
CA PRO A 352 -21.74 -16.08 25.11
C PRO A 352 -22.23 -14.65 25.39
N VAL A 353 -21.68 -13.69 24.64
CA VAL A 353 -22.07 -12.29 24.63
C VAL A 353 -22.48 -11.87 23.24
N SER A 354 -23.52 -11.04 23.14
CA SER A 354 -23.90 -10.35 21.91
C SER A 354 -24.53 -9.02 22.30
N GLU A 355 -23.82 -7.93 22.02
CA GLU A 355 -24.21 -6.59 22.45
C GLU A 355 -24.02 -5.59 21.31
N SER A 356 -25.04 -4.78 21.05
CA SER A 356 -24.98 -3.68 20.09
C SER A 356 -24.73 -2.35 20.78
N LEU A 357 -24.34 -1.32 20.05
CA LEU A 357 -24.23 0.06 20.56
C LEU A 357 -25.50 0.52 21.29
N ILE A 358 -26.67 0.04 20.91
CA ILE A 358 -27.95 0.41 21.58
C ILE A 358 -27.97 -0.07 23.04
N GLN A 359 -27.29 -1.17 23.31
CA GLN A 359 -27.23 -1.82 24.63
C GLN A 359 -26.07 -1.33 25.47
N ALA A 360 -25.12 -0.55 24.90
CA ALA A 360 -23.92 0.00 25.53
C ALA A 360 -24.03 1.52 25.83
N PRO A 361 -24.98 1.99 26.67
CA PRO A 361 -25.22 3.42 26.86
C PRO A 361 -24.04 4.20 27.45
N ALA A 362 -23.18 3.56 28.23
CA ALA A 362 -21.97 4.18 28.78
C ALA A 362 -20.96 4.50 27.68
N LEU A 363 -20.69 3.55 26.80
CA LEU A 363 -19.83 3.76 25.64
C LEU A 363 -20.42 4.80 24.68
N VAL A 364 -21.71 4.72 24.38
CA VAL A 364 -22.39 5.70 23.53
C VAL A 364 -22.27 7.11 24.09
N SER A 365 -22.33 7.27 25.41
CA SER A 365 -22.09 8.58 26.06
C SER A 365 -20.64 9.06 25.90
N ALA A 366 -19.67 8.15 26.02
CA ALA A 366 -18.25 8.46 25.79
C ALA A 366 -17.99 8.85 24.33
N LEU A 367 -18.54 8.10 23.36
CA LEU A 367 -18.47 8.43 21.92
C LEU A 367 -19.07 9.81 21.61
N LYS A 368 -20.23 10.16 22.19
CA LYS A 368 -20.83 11.50 22.04
C LYS A 368 -19.93 12.60 22.59
N THR A 369 -19.27 12.35 23.72
CA THR A 369 -18.30 13.27 24.29
C THR A 369 -17.09 13.41 23.38
N ALA A 370 -16.53 12.31 22.91
CA ALA A 370 -15.40 12.29 21.97
C ALA A 370 -15.71 13.03 20.66
N VAL A 371 -16.93 12.86 20.10
CA VAL A 371 -17.39 13.64 18.94
C VAL A 371 -17.42 15.14 19.25
N SER A 372 -17.90 15.54 20.43
CA SER A 372 -17.89 16.97 20.84
C SER A 372 -16.48 17.50 21.06
N ASP A 373 -15.52 16.64 21.29
CA ASP A 373 -14.11 16.94 21.52
C ASP A 373 -13.29 16.98 20.23
N GLY A 374 -13.90 16.76 19.07
CA GLY A 374 -13.26 16.82 17.74
C GLY A 374 -13.08 15.47 17.06
N GLY A 375 -13.65 14.41 17.62
CA GLY A 375 -13.60 13.07 17.07
C GLY A 375 -14.60 12.86 15.93
N THR A 376 -14.21 12.09 14.93
CA THR A 376 -15.04 11.62 13.81
C THR A 376 -15.30 10.13 13.95
N ILE A 377 -16.57 9.71 13.86
CA ILE A 377 -16.91 8.28 13.82
C ILE A 377 -16.68 7.73 12.42
N VAL A 378 -15.90 6.66 12.33
CA VAL A 378 -15.67 5.82 11.17
C VAL A 378 -16.32 4.47 11.45
N GLN A 379 -17.05 3.89 10.50
CA GLN A 379 -17.57 2.53 10.68
C GLN A 379 -16.47 1.51 10.42
N HIS A 380 -16.25 0.61 11.39
CA HIS A 380 -15.29 -0.47 11.32
C HIS A 380 -16.00 -1.81 11.30
N GLY A 381 -16.29 -2.28 10.10
CA GLY A 381 -17.10 -3.49 9.94
C GLY A 381 -18.55 -3.35 10.43
N TYR A 382 -19.17 -4.50 10.65
CA TYR A 382 -20.42 -4.68 11.38
C TYR A 382 -20.17 -5.40 12.71
N THR A 383 -19.44 -6.52 12.67
CA THR A 383 -19.13 -7.34 13.84
C THR A 383 -17.63 -7.59 14.00
N HIS A 384 -16.80 -7.19 13.04
CA HIS A 384 -15.35 -7.50 13.01
C HIS A 384 -15.07 -8.99 13.26
N GLN A 385 -15.93 -9.84 12.71
CA GLN A 385 -15.80 -11.31 12.68
C GLN A 385 -16.82 -11.89 11.70
N TYR A 386 -16.63 -13.12 11.27
CA TYR A 386 -17.51 -13.79 10.31
C TYR A 386 -18.33 -14.90 10.95
N SER A 387 -19.65 -14.74 10.94
CA SER A 387 -20.62 -15.82 11.24
C SER A 387 -20.40 -16.58 12.55
N ASN A 388 -19.79 -15.97 13.55
CA ASN A 388 -19.47 -16.57 14.85
C ASN A 388 -18.62 -17.84 14.75
N VAL A 389 -17.65 -17.86 13.85
CA VAL A 389 -16.67 -18.93 13.68
C VAL A 389 -15.26 -18.34 13.66
N ASP A 390 -14.27 -19.15 14.07
CA ASP A 390 -12.87 -18.77 14.02
C ASP A 390 -12.46 -18.46 12.56
N ASN A 391 -11.84 -17.28 12.33
CA ASN A 391 -11.40 -16.83 11.00
C ASN A 391 -10.26 -15.79 11.10
N PRO A 392 -9.05 -16.15 11.53
CA PRO A 392 -8.63 -17.48 11.97
C PRO A 392 -8.54 -17.67 13.49
N PHE A 393 -8.94 -16.70 14.33
CA PHE A 393 -8.61 -16.68 15.76
C PHE A 393 -9.70 -17.28 16.64
N THR A 394 -10.59 -16.47 17.19
CA THR A 394 -11.51 -16.87 18.27
C THR A 394 -12.99 -16.82 17.89
N GLY A 395 -13.34 -16.24 16.78
CA GLY A 395 -14.71 -15.90 16.41
C GLY A 395 -15.28 -14.68 17.16
N VAL A 396 -14.44 -13.98 17.92
CA VAL A 396 -14.84 -12.81 18.70
C VAL A 396 -14.63 -11.52 17.90
N THR A 397 -15.46 -10.53 18.15
CA THR A 397 -15.35 -9.18 17.61
C THR A 397 -13.97 -8.57 17.95
N GLY A 398 -13.29 -8.03 16.95
CA GLY A 398 -11.95 -7.45 17.06
C GLY A 398 -10.83 -8.45 16.74
N ASP A 399 -11.05 -9.75 16.94
CA ASP A 399 -9.99 -10.75 16.71
C ASP A 399 -9.92 -11.23 15.26
N ASP A 400 -11.06 -11.35 14.59
CA ASP A 400 -11.19 -12.12 13.35
C ASP A 400 -11.50 -11.27 12.12
N PHE A 401 -11.15 -11.80 10.95
CA PHE A 401 -11.46 -11.20 9.66
C PHE A 401 -12.96 -11.27 9.37
N GLU A 402 -13.57 -10.16 8.98
CA GLU A 402 -15.00 -10.08 8.71
C GLU A 402 -15.37 -10.33 7.25
N PHE A 403 -14.51 -9.92 6.30
CA PHE A 403 -14.80 -9.88 4.86
C PHE A 403 -13.86 -10.75 4.02
N TYR A 404 -12.91 -11.44 4.65
CA TYR A 404 -11.97 -12.29 3.94
C TYR A 404 -11.66 -13.54 4.76
N ARG A 405 -11.30 -14.64 4.10
CA ARG A 405 -10.96 -15.87 4.81
C ARG A 405 -9.48 -15.90 5.11
N ALA A 406 -9.14 -16.20 6.35
CA ALA A 406 -7.78 -16.35 6.80
C ALA A 406 -7.59 -17.66 7.61
N GLN A 407 -6.38 -18.18 7.61
CA GLN A 407 -5.97 -19.33 8.42
C GLN A 407 -4.58 -19.12 9.02
N CYS A 408 -4.30 -19.75 10.15
CA CYS A 408 -2.98 -19.74 10.76
C CYS A 408 -2.11 -20.87 10.23
N SER A 409 -0.88 -20.58 9.87
CA SER A 409 0.09 -21.53 9.33
C SER A 409 1.42 -21.48 10.07
N THR A 410 2.01 -22.66 10.31
CA THR A 410 3.36 -22.76 10.85
C THR A 410 4.47 -22.41 9.83
N THR A 411 4.11 -22.21 8.56
CA THR A 411 5.03 -21.91 7.45
C THR A 411 4.61 -20.64 6.72
N ALA A 412 5.57 -19.78 6.40
CA ALA A 412 5.35 -18.54 5.66
C ALA A 412 5.09 -18.74 4.15
N THR A 413 5.51 -19.89 3.61
CA THR A 413 5.45 -20.18 2.17
C THR A 413 4.80 -21.52 1.90
N ALA A 414 4.13 -21.64 0.75
CA ALA A 414 3.53 -22.90 0.33
C ALA A 414 4.58 -24.03 0.14
N PRO A 415 4.25 -25.30 0.49
CA PRO A 415 2.95 -25.71 1.00
C PRO A 415 2.73 -25.28 2.45
N TYR A 416 1.59 -24.63 2.73
CA TYR A 416 1.25 -24.20 4.07
C TYR A 416 0.88 -25.38 4.97
N THR A 417 1.27 -25.29 6.25
CA THR A 417 0.87 -26.26 7.27
C THR A 417 -0.06 -25.54 8.24
N PHE A 418 -1.36 -25.64 7.98
CA PHE A 418 -2.37 -25.00 8.80
C PHE A 418 -2.55 -25.67 10.15
N GLN A 419 -2.83 -24.88 11.17
CA GLN A 419 -3.18 -25.34 12.51
C GLN A 419 -4.26 -24.45 13.16
N ALA A 420 -4.94 -25.03 14.15
CA ALA A 420 -5.87 -24.34 15.04
C ALA A 420 -5.74 -24.90 16.46
N PRO A 421 -5.85 -24.08 17.51
CA PRO A 421 -5.96 -22.62 17.48
C PRO A 421 -4.64 -21.97 17.05
N CYS A 422 -4.73 -20.72 16.58
CA CYS A 422 -3.59 -19.90 16.22
C CYS A 422 -2.65 -19.65 17.41
N GLN A 423 -1.36 -19.59 17.13
CA GLN A 423 -0.32 -19.22 18.07
C GLN A 423 0.34 -17.92 17.60
N ASN A 424 0.91 -17.11 18.48
CA ASN A 424 1.62 -15.88 18.10
C ASN A 424 2.82 -16.13 17.16
N SER A 425 3.36 -17.36 17.15
CA SER A 425 4.42 -17.77 16.23
C SER A 425 3.92 -18.25 14.87
N ASP A 426 2.61 -18.25 14.63
CA ASP A 426 2.06 -18.65 13.35
C ASP A 426 1.97 -17.46 12.39
N TYR A 427 2.02 -17.76 11.10
CA TYR A 427 1.73 -16.80 10.05
C TYR A 427 0.23 -16.78 9.78
N VAL A 428 -0.35 -15.61 9.60
CA VAL A 428 -1.71 -15.45 9.11
C VAL A 428 -1.67 -15.49 7.58
N ILE A 429 -2.42 -16.42 7.01
CA ILE A 429 -2.51 -16.60 5.55
C ILE A 429 -3.91 -16.22 5.09
N GLU A 430 -3.99 -15.18 4.31
CA GLU A 430 -5.20 -14.74 3.63
C GLU A 430 -5.48 -15.66 2.44
N GLU A 431 -6.57 -16.42 2.49
CA GLU A 431 -6.84 -17.48 1.52
C GLU A 431 -7.79 -17.07 0.38
N GLY A 432 -8.57 -16.01 0.57
CA GLY A 432 -9.55 -15.58 -0.43
C GLY A 432 -10.93 -15.24 0.13
N PRO A 433 -11.94 -15.10 -0.73
CA PRO A 433 -13.29 -14.73 -0.33
C PRO A 433 -13.91 -15.70 0.66
N LEU A 434 -14.78 -15.18 1.51
CA LEU A 434 -15.60 -15.96 2.42
C LEU A 434 -16.61 -16.85 1.68
N PRO A 435 -17.08 -17.96 2.29
CA PRO A 435 -18.16 -18.75 1.73
C PRO A 435 -19.44 -17.90 1.52
N GLY A 436 -19.93 -17.83 0.28
CA GLY A 436 -21.12 -17.05 -0.06
C GLY A 436 -20.86 -15.55 -0.27
N ASP A 437 -19.60 -15.17 -0.41
CA ASP A 437 -19.17 -13.83 -0.77
C ASP A 437 -19.99 -13.22 -1.91
N SER A 438 -20.43 -11.99 -1.73
CA SER A 438 -21.20 -11.26 -2.75
C SER A 438 -21.36 -9.77 -2.41
N GLN A 439 -21.39 -8.94 -3.43
CA GLN A 439 -21.64 -7.50 -3.31
C GLN A 439 -22.90 -7.19 -2.49
N LEU A 440 -23.99 -7.93 -2.69
CA LEU A 440 -25.25 -7.73 -1.94
C LEU A 440 -25.09 -8.13 -0.47
N GLY A 441 -24.34 -9.19 -0.19
CA GLY A 441 -24.03 -9.65 1.17
C GLY A 441 -23.27 -8.57 1.95
N ALA A 442 -22.19 -8.06 1.38
CA ALA A 442 -21.40 -6.98 1.96
C ALA A 442 -22.22 -5.71 2.16
N PHE A 443 -22.94 -5.24 1.12
CA PHE A 443 -23.82 -4.08 1.23
C PHE A 443 -24.83 -4.21 2.38
N THR A 444 -25.48 -5.37 2.51
CA THR A 444 -26.47 -5.61 3.57
C THR A 444 -25.81 -5.57 4.95
N ARG A 445 -24.63 -6.15 5.09
CA ARG A 445 -23.87 -6.19 6.33
C ARG A 445 -23.43 -4.78 6.76
N VAL A 446 -22.86 -4.01 5.85
CA VAL A 446 -22.45 -2.61 6.02
C VAL A 446 -23.65 -1.74 6.45
N LEU A 447 -24.77 -1.84 5.75
CA LEU A 447 -25.97 -1.05 6.05
C LEU A 447 -26.59 -1.42 7.41
N THR A 448 -26.54 -2.70 7.78
CA THR A 448 -26.99 -3.16 9.10
C THR A 448 -26.16 -2.51 10.21
N GLY A 449 -24.84 -2.56 10.10
CA GLY A 449 -23.94 -1.90 11.05
C GLY A 449 -24.20 -0.40 11.12
N ARG A 450 -24.26 0.28 9.98
CA ARG A 450 -24.50 1.74 9.90
C ARG A 450 -25.81 2.15 10.59
N THR A 451 -26.83 1.32 10.50
CA THR A 451 -28.13 1.60 11.14
C THR A 451 -28.05 1.63 12.66
N LEU A 452 -27.19 0.81 13.27
CA LEU A 452 -27.01 0.77 14.72
C LEU A 452 -26.48 2.08 15.30
N PHE A 453 -25.61 2.81 14.60
CA PHE A 453 -25.16 4.13 15.03
C PHE A 453 -26.33 5.10 15.18
N THR A 454 -27.20 5.16 14.16
CA THR A 454 -28.37 6.05 14.19
C THR A 454 -29.34 5.67 15.29
N LEU A 455 -29.59 4.37 15.48
CA LEU A 455 -30.49 3.87 16.55
C LEU A 455 -29.91 4.12 17.95
N ALA A 456 -28.58 4.13 18.12
CA ALA A 456 -27.93 4.52 19.37
C ALA A 456 -27.89 6.05 19.59
N GLY A 457 -28.38 6.84 18.62
CA GLY A 457 -28.38 8.29 18.66
C GLY A 457 -27.00 8.92 18.46
N LEU A 458 -26.14 8.23 17.69
CA LEU A 458 -24.85 8.72 17.21
C LEU A 458 -25.01 9.29 15.78
N PRO A 459 -24.10 10.15 15.31
CA PRO A 459 -24.02 10.52 13.90
C PRO A 459 -23.86 9.27 13.03
N ALA A 460 -24.55 9.23 11.89
CA ALA A 460 -24.31 8.18 10.90
C ALA A 460 -22.91 8.35 10.31
N PRO A 461 -22.05 7.31 10.33
CA PRO A 461 -20.72 7.38 9.72
C PRO A 461 -20.80 7.70 8.22
N THR A 462 -19.83 8.44 7.73
CA THR A 462 -19.66 8.77 6.30
C THR A 462 -18.35 8.20 5.74
N ILE A 463 -17.55 7.59 6.58
CA ILE A 463 -16.25 6.99 6.27
C ILE A 463 -16.27 5.55 6.78
N TRP A 464 -15.63 4.67 6.03
CA TRP A 464 -15.49 3.25 6.32
C TRP A 464 -14.02 2.88 6.55
N THR A 465 -13.78 1.90 7.40
CA THR A 465 -12.51 1.15 7.51
C THR A 465 -12.82 -0.34 7.50
N THR A 466 -12.15 -1.08 6.63
CA THR A 466 -12.32 -2.54 6.52
C THR A 466 -11.57 -3.24 7.64
N PRO A 467 -12.21 -4.12 8.44
CA PRO A 467 -11.53 -4.97 9.40
C PRO A 467 -10.34 -5.72 8.81
N HIS A 468 -9.18 -5.64 9.47
CA HIS A 468 -7.90 -6.20 9.01
C HIS A 468 -7.50 -5.81 7.57
N TYR A 469 -8.06 -4.72 7.02
CA TYR A 469 -7.83 -4.23 5.65
C TYR A 469 -8.06 -5.29 4.54
N ALA A 470 -8.74 -6.38 4.85
CA ALA A 470 -8.93 -7.50 3.94
C ALA A 470 -10.40 -7.68 3.56
N ALA A 471 -10.71 -7.48 2.29
CA ALA A 471 -12.01 -7.72 1.69
C ALA A 471 -11.86 -8.24 0.27
N SER A 472 -12.86 -8.97 -0.22
CA SER A 472 -12.89 -9.38 -1.62
C SER A 472 -13.23 -8.21 -2.55
N ALA A 473 -12.97 -8.36 -3.84
CA ALA A 473 -13.41 -7.39 -4.84
C ALA A 473 -14.95 -7.20 -4.85
N ALA A 474 -15.71 -8.23 -4.50
CA ALA A 474 -17.15 -8.15 -4.37
C ALA A 474 -17.58 -7.40 -3.10
N ASP A 475 -16.85 -7.60 -2.01
CA ASP A 475 -17.09 -6.90 -0.76
C ASP A 475 -16.80 -5.39 -0.90
N TYR A 476 -15.66 -5.02 -1.48
CA TYR A 476 -15.37 -3.60 -1.77
C TYR A 476 -16.49 -2.97 -2.60
N ALA A 477 -16.94 -3.64 -3.67
CA ALA A 477 -18.06 -3.14 -4.46
C ALA A 477 -19.39 -3.05 -3.67
N GLY A 478 -19.57 -3.83 -2.62
CA GLY A 478 -20.71 -3.75 -1.71
C GLY A 478 -20.59 -2.58 -0.71
N ILE A 479 -19.41 -2.39 -0.15
CA ILE A 479 -19.06 -1.29 0.76
C ILE A 479 -19.28 0.06 0.06
N ASP A 480 -18.79 0.19 -1.17
CA ASP A 480 -18.83 1.43 -1.96
C ASP A 480 -20.26 1.87 -2.35
N GLN A 481 -21.27 0.98 -2.24
CA GLN A 481 -22.66 1.40 -2.36
C GLN A 481 -23.14 2.29 -1.20
N THR A 482 -22.42 2.28 -0.08
CA THR A 482 -22.75 3.06 1.12
C THR A 482 -21.74 4.16 1.38
N TYR A 483 -20.47 3.91 1.08
CA TYR A 483 -19.34 4.78 1.39
C TYR A 483 -18.56 5.14 0.14
N SER A 484 -18.40 6.43 -0.11
CA SER A 484 -17.51 6.97 -1.17
C SER A 484 -16.12 7.32 -0.65
N THR A 485 -15.87 7.10 0.63
CA THR A 485 -14.60 7.39 1.30
C THR A 485 -14.27 6.24 2.25
N ARG A 486 -13.06 5.69 2.09
CA ARG A 486 -12.52 4.68 2.98
C ARG A 486 -11.23 5.22 3.62
N TYR A 487 -10.89 4.77 4.83
CA TYR A 487 -9.72 5.18 5.58
C TYR A 487 -8.92 3.94 5.94
N GLU A 488 -8.07 3.48 5.02
CA GLU A 488 -7.48 2.14 5.11
C GLU A 488 -6.30 1.93 4.16
N GLN A 489 -5.72 0.76 4.23
CA GLN A 489 -4.92 0.08 3.21
C GLN A 489 -5.85 -0.88 2.45
N GLU A 490 -5.42 -1.40 1.29
CA GLU A 490 -6.35 -2.14 0.43
C GLU A 490 -5.72 -3.34 -0.27
N LEU A 491 -6.57 -4.30 -0.64
CA LEU A 491 -6.20 -5.45 -1.47
C LEU A 491 -6.69 -5.27 -2.92
N PHE A 492 -5.83 -5.59 -3.87
CA PHE A 492 -6.13 -5.65 -5.29
C PHE A 492 -5.80 -7.03 -5.85
N PHE A 493 -6.48 -7.44 -6.91
CA PHE A 493 -6.45 -8.81 -7.39
C PHE A 493 -6.23 -8.90 -8.90
N GLY A 494 -5.59 -9.97 -9.35
CA GLY A 494 -5.48 -10.26 -10.78
C GLY A 494 -6.83 -10.39 -11.46
N GLY A 495 -6.96 -9.93 -12.69
CA GLY A 495 -8.20 -9.91 -13.47
C GLY A 495 -8.99 -8.60 -13.38
N GLN A 496 -8.62 -7.67 -12.49
CA GLN A 496 -9.35 -6.42 -12.29
C GLN A 496 -9.18 -5.41 -13.43
N LEU A 497 -8.00 -5.34 -14.04
CA LEU A 497 -7.77 -4.50 -15.23
C LEU A 497 -8.21 -5.19 -16.51
N THR A 498 -7.93 -6.48 -16.62
CA THR A 498 -8.21 -7.26 -17.84
C THR A 498 -9.69 -7.59 -18.03
N GLY A 499 -10.53 -7.34 -17.01
CA GLY A 499 -11.96 -7.66 -17.05
C GLY A 499 -12.27 -9.15 -17.07
N GLY A 500 -11.28 -9.98 -16.72
CA GLY A 500 -11.42 -11.42 -16.55
C GLY A 500 -12.13 -11.81 -15.23
N ALA A 501 -12.13 -13.10 -14.94
CA ALA A 501 -12.50 -13.55 -13.60
C ALA A 501 -11.44 -13.11 -12.58
N ILE A 502 -11.87 -12.63 -11.43
CA ILE A 502 -10.96 -12.22 -10.36
C ILE A 502 -10.17 -13.43 -9.88
N ASN A 503 -8.85 -13.29 -9.84
CA ASN A 503 -7.94 -14.32 -9.35
C ASN A 503 -7.39 -13.94 -7.98
N TYR A 504 -8.01 -14.43 -6.94
CA TYR A 504 -7.64 -14.15 -5.55
C TYR A 504 -6.32 -14.80 -5.10
N SER A 505 -5.70 -15.66 -5.91
CA SER A 505 -4.33 -16.12 -5.65
C SER A 505 -3.25 -15.15 -6.16
N HIS A 506 -3.65 -14.15 -6.93
CA HIS A 506 -2.81 -13.04 -7.39
C HIS A 506 -3.29 -11.77 -6.67
N VAL A 507 -2.72 -11.52 -5.51
CA VAL A 507 -3.10 -10.41 -4.63
C VAL A 507 -1.96 -9.40 -4.50
N PHE A 508 -2.33 -8.13 -4.39
CA PHE A 508 -1.41 -7.04 -4.09
C PHE A 508 -2.04 -6.16 -3.01
N GLY A 509 -1.40 -6.09 -1.85
CA GLY A 509 -1.75 -5.14 -0.81
C GLY A 509 -1.07 -3.79 -1.07
N GLN A 510 -1.78 -2.70 -0.87
CA GLN A 510 -1.22 -1.36 -1.08
C GLN A 510 -1.65 -0.40 0.03
N PHE A 511 -0.67 0.28 0.62
CA PHE A 511 -0.87 1.50 1.40
C PHE A 511 -0.49 2.72 0.55
N PHE A 512 -0.92 3.90 0.96
CA PHE A 512 -0.75 5.12 0.16
C PHE A 512 -0.04 6.21 0.97
N PRO A 513 1.01 6.85 0.43
CA PRO A 513 1.68 7.97 1.11
C PRO A 513 0.86 9.27 1.11
N TYR A 514 -0.17 9.36 0.28
CA TYR A 514 -1.07 10.50 0.10
C TYR A 514 -2.46 10.02 -0.36
N GLU A 515 -3.46 10.91 -0.39
CA GLU A 515 -4.82 10.58 -0.88
C GLU A 515 -4.80 10.05 -2.31
N VAL A 516 -5.60 9.03 -2.57
CA VAL A 516 -5.81 8.47 -3.91
C VAL A 516 -7.30 8.23 -4.19
N HIS A 517 -7.63 8.04 -5.46
CA HIS A 517 -8.92 7.51 -5.89
C HIS A 517 -8.68 6.13 -6.49
N ASP A 518 -8.96 5.10 -5.74
CA ASP A 518 -8.57 3.73 -6.04
C ASP A 518 -9.26 3.13 -7.27
N LEU A 519 -8.82 1.93 -7.63
CA LEU A 519 -9.40 1.18 -8.76
C LEU A 519 -10.89 0.82 -8.57
N TYR A 520 -11.39 0.77 -7.33
CA TYR A 520 -12.80 0.52 -7.02
C TYR A 520 -13.66 1.78 -7.19
N GLY A 521 -13.06 2.97 -7.29
CA GLY A 521 -13.74 4.25 -7.49
C GLY A 521 -13.97 5.05 -6.21
N THR A 522 -13.27 4.73 -5.15
CA THR A 522 -13.43 5.30 -3.81
C THR A 522 -12.27 6.25 -3.49
N THR A 523 -12.54 7.31 -2.74
CA THR A 523 -11.51 8.17 -2.18
C THR A 523 -10.89 7.49 -0.97
N ILE A 524 -9.58 7.29 -0.96
CA ILE A 524 -8.85 6.65 0.13
C ILE A 524 -8.09 7.68 0.93
N ILE A 525 -8.46 7.77 2.20
CA ILE A 525 -7.65 8.45 3.21
C ILE A 525 -6.54 7.46 3.58
N PRO A 526 -5.26 7.83 3.47
CA PRO A 526 -4.17 6.94 3.79
C PRO A 526 -4.19 6.48 5.26
N GLU A 527 -3.95 5.20 5.47
CA GLU A 527 -3.44 4.63 6.69
C GLU A 527 -2.06 4.06 6.32
N ASN A 528 -0.99 4.74 6.70
CA ASN A 528 0.33 4.49 6.14
C ASN A 528 1.46 4.39 7.16
N LEU A 529 1.20 4.61 8.44
CA LEU A 529 2.19 4.39 9.48
C LEU A 529 1.82 3.21 10.41
N GLY A 530 0.60 2.69 10.28
CA GLY A 530 0.13 1.53 11.05
C GLY A 530 -0.19 1.83 12.51
N ASP A 531 -0.34 0.74 13.26
CA ASP A 531 -0.63 0.74 14.68
C ASP A 531 0.62 0.83 15.55
N TYR A 532 0.40 1.12 16.82
CA TYR A 532 1.39 0.86 17.86
C TYR A 532 1.24 -0.58 18.36
N GLU A 533 2.22 -1.44 18.09
CA GLU A 533 2.26 -2.82 18.58
C GLU A 533 3.68 -3.12 19.13
N PRO A 534 3.88 -3.04 20.43
CA PRO A 534 5.22 -3.15 21.02
C PRO A 534 5.74 -4.58 21.10
N THR A 535 4.95 -5.57 20.72
CA THR A 535 5.30 -7.00 20.78
C THR A 535 5.21 -7.66 19.42
N GLU A 536 6.02 -8.69 19.18
CA GLU A 536 5.89 -9.48 17.96
C GLU A 536 4.58 -10.26 17.98
N GLN A 537 3.77 -10.13 16.92
CA GLN A 537 2.54 -10.86 16.74
C GLN A 537 2.47 -11.51 15.37
N ASN A 538 2.17 -12.80 15.33
CA ASN A 538 2.00 -13.58 14.09
C ASN A 538 3.17 -13.40 13.11
N ASN A 539 4.39 -13.36 13.63
CA ASN A 539 5.63 -13.08 12.89
C ASN A 539 5.72 -11.68 12.27
N ASN A 540 4.83 -10.76 12.62
CA ASN A 540 5.02 -9.35 12.34
C ASN A 540 5.96 -8.76 13.41
N PRO A 541 6.98 -7.99 13.01
CA PRO A 541 7.88 -7.36 13.96
C PRO A 541 7.13 -6.34 14.84
N PRO A 542 7.61 -6.08 16.06
CA PRO A 542 7.07 -4.99 16.88
C PRO A 542 7.11 -3.67 16.12
N ARG A 543 6.08 -2.85 16.33
CA ARG A 543 6.03 -1.47 15.85
C ARG A 543 5.90 -0.53 17.04
N THR A 544 6.98 0.13 17.37
CA THR A 544 7.07 1.06 18.51
C THR A 544 6.70 2.49 18.09
N ALA A 545 6.53 3.39 19.05
CA ALA A 545 6.38 4.82 18.77
C ALA A 545 7.56 5.37 17.94
N ALA A 546 8.78 4.87 18.19
CA ALA A 546 9.96 5.29 17.42
C ALA A 546 9.93 4.79 15.96
N ASP A 547 9.33 3.63 15.68
CA ASP A 547 9.17 3.14 14.32
C ASP A 547 8.16 4.02 13.56
N ILE A 548 7.01 4.32 14.15
CA ILE A 548 6.00 5.24 13.62
C ILE A 548 6.60 6.63 13.34
N GLU A 549 7.41 7.17 14.28
CA GLU A 549 8.11 8.43 14.10
C GLU A 549 9.11 8.40 12.94
N ASN A 550 9.88 7.32 12.81
CA ASN A 550 10.83 7.14 11.72
C ASN A 550 10.12 7.05 10.36
N GLU A 551 9.03 6.34 10.27
CA GLU A 551 8.21 6.23 9.06
C GLU A 551 7.59 7.57 8.68
N ALA A 552 7.09 8.33 9.66
CA ALA A 552 6.63 9.69 9.43
C ALA A 552 7.76 10.59 8.89
N GLN A 553 8.95 10.50 9.47
CA GLN A 553 10.10 11.27 9.01
C GLN A 553 10.50 10.93 7.56
N LEU A 554 10.44 9.67 7.17
CA LEU A 554 10.67 9.27 5.78
C LEU A 554 9.60 9.84 4.86
N ASN A 555 8.35 9.84 5.30
CA ASN A 555 7.22 10.36 4.52
C ASN A 555 7.24 11.89 4.35
N MET A 556 8.02 12.64 5.17
CA MET A 556 8.33 14.06 4.93
C MET A 556 9.07 14.30 3.62
N SER A 557 9.68 13.28 3.01
CA SER A 557 10.31 13.40 1.69
C SER A 557 9.28 13.45 0.54
N VAL A 558 8.06 13.01 0.79
CA VAL A 558 6.95 13.05 -0.18
C VAL A 558 6.32 14.43 -0.15
N THR A 559 6.17 15.04 -1.30
CA THR A 559 5.73 16.45 -1.46
C THR A 559 4.40 16.75 -0.76
N GLN A 560 3.46 15.80 -0.78
CA GLN A 560 2.19 15.89 -0.04
C GLN A 560 2.00 14.65 0.85
N GLY A 561 3.08 14.24 1.51
CA GLY A 561 3.11 13.06 2.35
C GLY A 561 2.25 13.20 3.61
N VAL A 562 1.49 12.16 3.91
CA VAL A 562 0.60 12.07 5.07
C VAL A 562 1.26 11.24 6.16
N ALA A 563 1.03 11.57 7.43
CA ALA A 563 1.36 10.74 8.57
C ALA A 563 0.07 10.28 9.25
N SER A 564 -0.33 9.06 9.02
CA SER A 564 -1.56 8.49 9.56
C SER A 564 -1.25 7.22 10.36
N PHE A 565 -1.58 7.22 11.64
CA PHE A 565 -1.35 6.12 12.56
C PHE A 565 -2.58 5.86 13.43
N PHE A 566 -2.62 4.71 14.09
CA PHE A 566 -3.69 4.38 15.01
C PHE A 566 -3.19 3.74 16.31
N VAL A 567 -4.07 3.72 17.29
CA VAL A 567 -3.89 3.08 18.60
C VAL A 567 -5.20 2.44 19.04
N HIS A 568 -5.12 1.37 19.81
CA HIS A 568 -6.26 0.68 20.40
C HIS A 568 -6.49 1.16 21.83
N PRO A 569 -7.61 1.86 22.13
CA PRO A 569 -7.82 2.46 23.47
C PRO A 569 -7.82 1.46 24.62
N ASP A 570 -8.13 0.20 24.37
CA ASP A 570 -8.19 -0.82 25.42
C ASP A 570 -6.86 -1.54 25.64
N ASP A 571 -5.96 -1.54 24.66
CA ASP A 571 -4.68 -2.24 24.68
C ASP A 571 -3.51 -1.27 24.88
N ASP A 572 -3.59 -0.06 24.32
CA ASP A 572 -2.49 0.90 24.32
C ASP A 572 -2.57 1.90 25.46
N PRO A 573 -1.44 2.20 26.11
CA PRO A 573 -1.42 3.24 27.12
C PRO A 573 -1.49 4.64 26.48
N LEU A 574 -2.15 5.57 27.17
CA LEU A 574 -2.24 6.98 26.76
C LEU A 574 -0.87 7.62 26.45
N SER A 575 0.20 7.11 27.07
CA SER A 575 1.58 7.61 26.86
C SER A 575 2.03 7.49 25.41
N VAL A 576 1.52 6.53 24.64
CA VAL A 576 1.83 6.38 23.20
C VAL A 576 1.43 7.64 22.43
N LEU A 577 0.20 8.13 22.65
CA LEU A 577 -0.24 9.39 22.04
C LEU A 577 0.57 10.58 22.55
N GLN A 578 1.01 10.54 23.81
CA GLN A 578 1.83 11.61 24.42
C GLN A 578 3.25 11.65 23.85
N ASP A 579 3.76 10.55 23.33
CA ASP A 579 5.05 10.46 22.65
C ASP A 579 4.94 10.86 21.18
N ILE A 580 4.03 10.24 20.39
CA ILE A 580 3.94 10.41 18.94
C ILE A 580 3.41 11.80 18.55
N VAL A 581 2.31 12.27 19.17
CA VAL A 581 1.64 13.52 18.74
C VAL A 581 2.55 14.76 18.81
N PRO A 582 3.29 15.03 19.92
CA PRO A 582 4.22 16.16 19.95
C PRO A 582 5.35 16.02 18.95
N LYS A 583 5.79 14.78 18.70
CA LYS A 583 6.90 14.50 17.79
C LYS A 583 6.52 14.84 16.34
N LEU A 584 5.40 14.32 15.84
CA LEU A 584 4.92 14.64 14.49
C LEU A 584 4.71 16.15 14.31
N LYS A 585 4.16 16.84 15.32
CA LYS A 585 4.05 18.31 15.26
C LYS A 585 5.40 19.01 15.17
N SER A 586 6.40 18.51 15.90
CA SER A 586 7.75 19.08 15.88
C SER A 586 8.46 18.85 14.54
N GLU A 587 8.09 17.81 13.81
CA GLU A 587 8.58 17.49 12.46
C GLU A 587 7.91 18.34 11.37
N GLY A 588 6.81 19.00 11.68
CA GLY A 588 6.13 19.90 10.75
C GLY A 588 4.76 19.41 10.27
N TYR A 589 4.27 18.30 10.77
CA TYR A 589 2.94 17.80 10.47
C TYR A 589 1.84 18.64 11.12
N THR A 590 0.75 18.83 10.37
CA THR A 590 -0.49 19.47 10.85
C THR A 590 -1.59 18.43 10.98
N PHE A 591 -2.08 18.20 12.19
CA PHE A 591 -3.20 17.28 12.40
C PHE A 591 -4.52 17.86 11.91
N VAL A 592 -5.25 17.07 11.12
CA VAL A 592 -6.55 17.41 10.54
C VAL A 592 -7.58 16.31 10.81
N SER A 593 -8.87 16.67 10.69
CA SER A 593 -9.93 15.64 10.69
C SER A 593 -9.98 14.92 9.33
N PRO A 594 -10.48 13.68 9.27
CA PRO A 594 -10.68 13.00 8.00
C PRO A 594 -11.53 13.78 6.99
N GLN A 595 -12.55 14.51 7.47
CA GLN A 595 -13.39 15.35 6.61
C GLN A 595 -12.63 16.55 6.04
N THR A 596 -11.80 17.21 6.86
CA THR A 596 -10.96 18.31 6.40
C THR A 596 -9.94 17.79 5.40
N PHE A 597 -9.34 16.64 5.67
CA PHE A 597 -8.37 16.02 4.78
C PHE A 597 -8.92 15.82 3.37
N VAL A 598 -10.10 15.18 3.24
CA VAL A 598 -10.75 14.95 1.93
C VAL A 598 -11.18 16.27 1.26
N SER A 599 -11.63 17.28 2.04
CA SER A 599 -12.07 18.55 1.46
C SER A 599 -10.93 19.42 0.96
N ASP A 600 -9.74 19.29 1.52
CA ASP A 600 -8.58 20.11 1.16
C ASP A 600 -7.82 19.55 -0.04
N ASN A 601 -8.01 18.26 -0.34
CA ASN A 601 -7.36 17.55 -1.44
C ASN A 601 -8.31 17.28 -2.63
N GLY A 602 -9.62 17.52 -2.47
CA GLY A 602 -10.66 17.25 -3.46
C GLY A 602 -10.93 18.36 -4.48
#